data_6a1221cc069c6136c213ba1bb851ac31
#
_entry.id   6a1221cc069c6136c213ba1bb851ac31
#
_cell.length_a   1.000
_cell.length_b   1.000
_cell.length_c   1.000
_cell.angle_alpha   90.00
_cell.angle_beta   90.00
_cell.angle_gamma   90.00
#
_symmetry.space_group_name_H-M   'P 1'
#
loop_
_entity.id
_entity.type
_entity.pdbx_description
1 polymer ?
#
loop_
_entity_poly.entity_id
_entity_poly.type
_entity_poly.pdbx_seq_one_letter_code
_entity_poly.pdbx_strand_id
1 'polypeptide(L)'
;MDIHTFIANYQEAFGQHAELPIAFWYSDRMEASTEKVTGCLFKCMKQVRDGKTVSLSNETITCGGGKFYTGFTEMPERVPGFVSLKEKYKKTPEMVVDFVNELQISRTDKAYLHFARIDKIPSFDEVEGVLFLPTPDILSGLVTWTFFDNNALD
;
A
#
# COMPACT_ATOMS: atom_id res chain seq x y z
N MET A 1 1.97 -20.50 -4.10
CA MET A 1 2.53 -20.06 -5.43
C MET A 1 3.81 -19.30 -5.12
N ASP A 2 4.89 -19.60 -5.81
CA ASP A 2 6.13 -18.84 -5.67
C ASP A 2 6.10 -17.55 -6.51
N ILE A 3 7.02 -16.63 -6.21
CA ILE A 3 7.07 -15.32 -6.85
C ILE A 3 7.34 -15.40 -8.34
N HIS A 4 8.19 -16.32 -8.79
CA HIS A 4 8.53 -16.46 -10.21
C HIS A 4 7.31 -16.92 -11.01
N THR A 5 6.58 -17.88 -10.48
CA THR A 5 5.32 -18.33 -11.08
C THR A 5 4.28 -17.20 -11.12
N PHE A 6 4.16 -16.43 -10.05
CA PHE A 6 3.26 -15.29 -10.03
C PHE A 6 3.61 -14.26 -11.10
N ILE A 7 4.90 -13.86 -11.19
CA ILE A 7 5.36 -12.88 -12.19
C ILE A 7 5.13 -13.40 -13.60
N ALA A 8 5.44 -14.68 -13.86
CA ALA A 8 5.23 -15.28 -15.18
C ALA A 8 3.75 -15.25 -15.59
N ASN A 9 2.85 -15.67 -14.71
CA ASN A 9 1.40 -15.67 -14.97
C ASN A 9 0.86 -14.23 -15.15
N TYR A 10 1.33 -13.29 -14.33
CA TYR A 10 0.95 -11.88 -14.45
C TYR A 10 1.36 -11.29 -15.79
N GLN A 11 2.60 -11.55 -16.21
CA GLN A 11 3.11 -11.07 -17.50
C GLN A 11 2.50 -11.80 -18.70
N GLU A 12 2.14 -13.06 -18.56
CA GLU A 12 1.39 -13.78 -19.59
C GLU A 12 0.00 -13.17 -19.80
N ALA A 13 -0.70 -12.84 -18.71
CA ALA A 13 -2.03 -12.27 -18.77
C ALA A 13 -2.08 -10.82 -19.24
N PHE A 14 -1.13 -9.99 -18.80
CA PHE A 14 -1.17 -8.53 -18.96
C PHE A 14 -0.06 -7.96 -19.84
N GLY A 15 0.83 -8.80 -20.34
CA GLY A 15 1.95 -8.44 -21.21
C GLY A 15 3.26 -8.20 -20.44
N GLN A 16 4.38 -8.42 -21.15
CA GLN A 16 5.74 -8.34 -20.59
C GLN A 16 6.12 -6.94 -20.07
N HIS A 17 5.41 -5.91 -20.50
CA HIS A 17 5.63 -4.52 -20.08
C HIS A 17 4.67 -4.06 -18.97
N ALA A 18 3.79 -4.93 -18.50
CA ALA A 18 2.93 -4.62 -17.37
C ALA A 18 3.77 -4.26 -16.14
N GLU A 19 3.41 -3.16 -15.48
CA GLU A 19 4.11 -2.72 -14.27
C GLU A 19 3.95 -3.78 -13.17
N LEU A 20 5.06 -4.30 -12.67
CA LEU A 20 5.03 -5.30 -11.60
C LEU A 20 4.51 -4.67 -10.29
N PRO A 21 3.67 -5.39 -9.56
CA PRO A 21 3.12 -4.90 -8.31
C PRO A 21 4.19 -4.73 -7.23
N ILE A 22 3.81 -3.99 -6.18
CA ILE A 22 4.64 -3.67 -5.03
C ILE A 22 4.15 -4.50 -3.85
N ALA A 23 5.04 -5.30 -3.27
CA ALA A 23 4.79 -5.98 -2.00
C ALA A 23 5.08 -5.04 -0.83
N PHE A 24 4.33 -5.19 0.27
CA PHE A 24 4.63 -4.53 1.52
C PHE A 24 4.54 -5.50 2.70
N TRP A 25 5.36 -5.24 3.73
CA TRP A 25 5.39 -6.01 4.98
C TRP A 25 5.87 -5.14 6.14
N TYR A 26 5.59 -5.59 7.35
CA TYR A 26 6.06 -4.94 8.57
C TYR A 26 7.13 -5.76 9.26
N SER A 27 8.11 -5.10 9.88
CA SER A 27 9.11 -5.76 10.72
C SER A 27 9.66 -4.83 11.80
N ASP A 28 10.39 -5.42 12.76
CA ASP A 28 11.10 -4.67 13.81
C ASP A 28 12.55 -4.35 13.42
N ARG A 29 12.99 -4.79 12.23
CA ARG A 29 14.35 -4.58 11.73
C ARG A 29 14.31 -3.89 10.37
N MET A 30 15.19 -2.91 10.21
CA MET A 30 15.41 -2.31 8.91
C MET A 30 16.18 -3.30 8.02
N GLU A 31 15.67 -3.55 6.83
CA GLU A 31 16.33 -4.40 5.84
C GLU A 31 17.68 -3.80 5.42
N ALA A 32 18.73 -4.63 5.35
CA ALA A 32 20.09 -4.18 5.07
C ALA A 32 20.26 -3.52 3.68
N SER A 33 19.41 -3.88 2.73
CA SER A 33 19.42 -3.35 1.36
C SER A 33 18.51 -2.14 1.14
N THR A 34 17.87 -1.63 2.20
CA THR A 34 16.86 -0.57 2.07
C THR A 34 17.44 0.82 2.07
N GLU A 35 16.86 1.69 1.26
CA GLU A 35 17.10 3.12 1.38
C GLU A 35 16.27 3.71 2.52
N LYS A 36 16.92 4.46 3.40
CA LYS A 36 16.23 5.26 4.42
C LYS A 36 15.66 6.50 3.74
N VAL A 37 14.37 6.54 3.62
CA VAL A 37 13.66 7.65 2.95
C VAL A 37 12.82 8.40 3.97
N THR A 38 12.79 9.71 3.85
CA THR A 38 11.91 10.57 4.65
C THR A 38 10.98 11.33 3.72
N GLY A 39 9.70 11.30 4.01
CA GLY A 39 8.75 12.05 3.19
C GLY A 39 7.31 11.54 3.20
N CYS A 40 6.60 11.93 2.18
CA CYS A 40 5.25 11.41 1.90
C CYS A 40 5.35 9.98 1.40
N LEU A 41 4.48 9.08 1.91
CA LEU A 41 4.38 7.68 1.51
C LEU A 41 4.35 7.52 -0.02
N PHE A 42 3.46 8.22 -0.71
CA PHE A 42 3.33 8.11 -2.16
C PHE A 42 4.56 8.61 -2.93
N LYS A 43 5.29 9.60 -2.39
CA LYS A 43 6.54 10.05 -3.01
C LYS A 43 7.61 8.96 -2.97
N CYS A 44 7.62 8.14 -1.92
CA CYS A 44 8.55 7.03 -1.79
C CYS A 44 8.25 5.90 -2.80
N MET A 45 7.00 5.73 -3.22
CA MET A 45 6.62 4.71 -4.20
C MET A 45 7.35 4.85 -5.54
N LYS A 46 7.75 6.06 -5.94
CA LYS A 46 8.56 6.23 -7.15
C LYS A 46 9.87 5.43 -7.07
N GLN A 47 10.56 5.47 -5.93
CA GLN A 47 11.82 4.72 -5.76
C GLN A 47 11.58 3.21 -5.78
N VAL A 48 10.45 2.77 -5.22
CA VAL A 48 10.08 1.35 -5.27
C VAL A 48 9.81 0.88 -6.70
N ARG A 49 9.12 1.69 -7.50
CA ARG A 49 8.88 1.42 -8.92
C ARG A 49 10.20 1.34 -9.71
N ASP A 50 11.19 2.16 -9.34
CA ASP A 50 12.55 2.14 -9.90
C ASP A 50 13.37 0.92 -9.42
N GLY A 51 12.77 -0.01 -8.65
CA GLY A 51 13.35 -1.29 -8.22
C GLY A 51 14.16 -1.21 -6.93
N LYS A 52 13.99 -0.14 -6.13
CA LYS A 52 14.61 -0.03 -4.81
C LYS A 52 13.69 -0.59 -3.74
N THR A 53 14.27 -1.16 -2.69
CA THR A 53 13.54 -1.47 -1.46
C THR A 53 13.59 -0.25 -0.53
N VAL A 54 12.43 0.13 0.00
CA VAL A 54 12.28 1.31 0.86
C VAL A 54 11.73 0.87 2.23
N SER A 55 12.34 1.38 3.30
CA SER A 55 11.83 1.22 4.67
C SER A 55 11.36 2.56 5.21
N LEU A 56 10.16 2.57 5.76
CA LEU A 56 9.53 3.72 6.39
C LEU A 56 9.23 3.40 7.86
N SER A 57 9.26 4.42 8.70
CA SER A 57 8.85 4.34 10.11
C SER A 57 7.94 5.51 10.47
N ASN A 58 7.41 5.48 11.68
CA ASN A 58 6.66 6.62 12.22
C ASN A 58 7.44 7.93 12.18
N GLU A 59 8.78 7.89 12.30
CA GLU A 59 9.62 9.10 12.26
C GLU A 59 9.87 9.58 10.82
N THR A 60 9.97 8.66 9.86
CA THR A 60 10.34 8.99 8.48
C THR A 60 9.15 9.35 7.60
N ILE A 61 7.95 8.87 7.90
CA ILE A 61 6.71 9.32 7.24
C ILE A 61 6.36 10.71 7.76
N THR A 62 6.33 11.72 6.88
CA THR A 62 6.09 13.11 7.29
C THR A 62 4.63 13.54 7.28
N CYS A 63 3.76 12.82 6.60
CA CYS A 63 2.34 13.16 6.53
C CYS A 63 1.49 12.37 7.55
N GLY A 64 0.60 13.08 8.27
CA GLY A 64 -0.28 12.47 9.27
C GLY A 64 -1.19 11.39 8.69
N GLY A 65 -1.73 11.60 7.49
CA GLY A 65 -2.54 10.58 6.80
C GLY A 65 -1.72 9.31 6.48
N GLY A 66 -0.48 9.47 6.01
CA GLY A 66 0.40 8.33 5.76
C GLY A 66 0.65 7.51 7.02
N LYS A 67 0.96 8.16 8.14
CA LYS A 67 1.15 7.49 9.44
C LYS A 67 -0.11 6.77 9.91
N PHE A 68 -1.26 7.41 9.74
CA PHE A 68 -2.54 6.85 10.14
C PHE A 68 -2.92 5.63 9.29
N TYR A 69 -2.95 5.76 7.96
CA TYR A 69 -3.36 4.66 7.07
C TYR A 69 -2.38 3.48 7.06
N THR A 70 -1.13 3.68 7.48
CA THR A 70 -0.16 2.61 7.68
C THR A 70 -0.13 2.07 9.11
N GLY A 71 -1.06 2.45 9.96
CA GLY A 71 -1.22 1.91 11.29
C GLY A 71 -0.25 2.42 12.36
N PHE A 72 0.66 3.36 12.03
CA PHE A 72 1.64 3.87 12.98
C PHE A 72 1.08 4.84 14.02
N THR A 73 -0.01 5.55 13.72
CA THR A 73 -0.62 6.53 14.64
C THR A 73 -2.14 6.50 14.56
N GLU A 74 -2.78 7.01 15.61
CA GLU A 74 -4.20 7.34 15.55
C GLU A 74 -4.49 8.45 14.54
N MET A 75 -5.77 8.57 14.13
CA MET A 75 -6.19 9.66 13.26
C MET A 75 -5.97 10.99 13.98
N PRO A 76 -5.21 11.93 13.38
CA PRO A 76 -5.03 13.24 13.99
C PRO A 76 -6.36 13.98 14.11
N GLU A 77 -6.66 14.58 15.27
CA GLU A 77 -7.92 15.29 15.57
C GLU A 77 -8.35 16.32 14.52
N ARG A 78 -7.37 16.95 13.85
CA ARG A 78 -7.63 17.96 12.81
C ARG A 78 -8.15 17.38 11.50
N VAL A 79 -7.97 16.06 11.25
CA VAL A 79 -8.25 15.46 9.94
C VAL A 79 -9.74 15.54 9.57
N PRO A 80 -10.70 15.22 10.44
CA PRO A 80 -12.11 15.34 10.09
C PRO A 80 -12.51 16.75 9.61
N GLY A 81 -12.11 17.78 10.35
CA GLY A 81 -12.37 19.16 9.98
C GLY A 81 -11.65 19.58 8.68
N PHE A 82 -10.39 19.16 8.51
CA PHE A 82 -9.64 19.46 7.29
C PHE A 82 -10.28 18.83 6.04
N VAL A 83 -10.59 17.53 6.10
CA VAL A 83 -11.13 16.78 4.97
C VAL A 83 -12.55 17.25 4.58
N SER A 84 -13.37 17.63 5.56
CA SER A 84 -14.74 18.09 5.30
C SER A 84 -14.82 19.59 4.98
N LEU A 85 -14.38 20.44 5.91
CA LEU A 85 -14.60 21.88 5.82
C LEU A 85 -13.64 22.58 4.84
N LYS A 86 -12.41 22.07 4.71
CA LYS A 86 -11.41 22.67 3.83
C LYS A 86 -11.36 22.00 2.46
N GLU A 87 -11.15 20.68 2.42
CA GLU A 87 -11.02 19.94 1.16
C GLU A 87 -12.38 19.56 0.54
N LYS A 88 -13.47 19.59 1.32
CA LYS A 88 -14.85 19.34 0.89
C LYS A 88 -15.09 17.95 0.29
N TYR A 89 -14.33 16.94 0.70
CA TYR A 89 -14.55 15.55 0.29
C TYR A 89 -15.74 14.89 0.98
N LYS A 90 -16.10 15.34 2.17
CA LYS A 90 -17.31 14.94 2.92
C LYS A 90 -18.03 16.20 3.40
N LYS A 91 -19.34 16.10 3.61
CA LYS A 91 -20.19 17.25 3.98
C LYS A 91 -19.89 17.74 5.40
N THR A 92 -19.63 16.85 6.34
CA THR A 92 -19.38 17.16 7.75
C THR A 92 -18.17 16.40 8.30
N PRO A 93 -17.54 16.88 9.39
CA PRO A 93 -16.47 16.14 10.08
C PRO A 93 -16.90 14.76 10.58
N GLU A 94 -18.15 14.62 11.07
CA GLU A 94 -18.69 13.36 11.56
C GLU A 94 -18.71 12.30 10.44
N MET A 95 -19.11 12.67 9.24
CA MET A 95 -19.07 11.76 8.08
C MET A 95 -17.66 11.29 7.73
N VAL A 96 -16.62 12.05 8.06
CA VAL A 96 -15.23 11.62 7.89
C VAL A 96 -14.88 10.59 8.96
N VAL A 97 -15.29 10.82 10.21
CA VAL A 97 -15.07 9.88 11.32
C VAL A 97 -15.75 8.55 11.04
N ASP A 98 -17.03 8.58 10.65
CA ASP A 98 -17.79 7.38 10.32
C ASP A 98 -17.11 6.58 9.19
N PHE A 99 -16.77 7.25 8.10
CA PHE A 99 -16.07 6.62 6.98
C PHE A 99 -14.73 5.98 7.41
N VAL A 100 -13.94 6.68 8.23
CA VAL A 100 -12.65 6.15 8.69
C VAL A 100 -12.82 4.95 9.61
N ASN A 101 -13.85 4.96 10.47
CA ASN A 101 -14.16 3.83 11.34
C ASN A 101 -14.58 2.59 10.53
N GLU A 102 -15.30 2.77 9.42
CA GLU A 102 -15.69 1.68 8.52
C GLU A 102 -14.48 1.03 7.82
N LEU A 103 -13.36 1.75 7.64
CA LEU A 103 -12.15 1.20 7.04
C LEU A 103 -11.43 0.17 7.91
N GLN A 104 -11.74 0.09 9.21
CA GLN A 104 -11.16 -0.87 10.17
C GLN A 104 -9.62 -0.93 10.11
N ILE A 105 -8.97 0.24 10.03
CA ILE A 105 -7.51 0.33 9.91
C ILE A 105 -6.84 -0.29 11.14
N SER A 106 -6.10 -1.37 10.92
CA SER A 106 -5.33 -2.03 11.98
C SER A 106 -4.14 -1.19 12.42
N ARG A 107 -3.81 -1.26 13.71
CA ARG A 107 -2.60 -0.67 14.26
C ARG A 107 -1.45 -1.65 14.17
N THR A 108 -0.24 -1.12 13.95
CA THR A 108 0.98 -1.91 13.97
C THR A 108 1.80 -1.56 15.19
N ASP A 109 2.41 -2.58 15.80
CA ASP A 109 3.45 -2.46 16.83
C ASP A 109 4.87 -2.52 16.22
N LYS A 110 4.96 -2.75 14.92
CA LYS A 110 6.23 -2.89 14.20
C LYS A 110 6.93 -1.55 13.99
N ALA A 111 8.25 -1.59 14.02
CA ALA A 111 9.07 -0.39 13.87
C ALA A 111 9.12 0.13 12.44
N TYR A 112 9.01 -0.77 11.45
CA TYR A 112 9.17 -0.44 10.03
C TYR A 112 8.08 -1.04 9.17
N LEU A 113 7.72 -0.28 8.13
CA LEU A 113 6.95 -0.71 6.98
C LEU A 113 7.87 -0.70 5.76
N HIS A 114 7.97 -1.83 5.07
CA HIS A 114 8.81 -2.01 3.91
C HIS A 114 7.97 -2.07 2.65
N PHE A 115 8.55 -1.57 1.56
CA PHE A 115 7.99 -1.69 0.21
C PHE A 115 9.08 -2.14 -0.76
N ALA A 116 8.79 -3.11 -1.57
CA ALA A 116 9.64 -3.54 -2.67
C ALA A 116 8.80 -3.98 -3.86
N ARG A 117 9.31 -3.77 -5.07
CA ARG A 117 8.69 -4.38 -6.23
C ARG A 117 8.82 -5.91 -6.12
N ILE A 118 7.78 -6.64 -6.55
CA ILE A 118 7.65 -8.08 -6.30
C ILE A 118 8.83 -8.92 -6.79
N ASP A 119 9.55 -8.47 -7.82
CA ASP A 119 10.76 -9.13 -8.32
C ASP A 119 12.01 -8.91 -7.45
N LYS A 120 11.89 -8.15 -6.35
CA LYS A 120 12.97 -7.81 -5.42
C LYS A 120 12.85 -8.49 -4.06
N ILE A 121 11.81 -9.28 -3.84
CA ILE A 121 11.62 -10.03 -2.61
C ILE A 121 11.85 -11.53 -2.84
N PRO A 122 12.33 -12.28 -1.83
CA PRO A 122 12.65 -13.70 -1.97
C PRO A 122 11.44 -14.63 -1.93
N SER A 123 10.40 -14.26 -1.18
CA SER A 123 9.17 -15.06 -1.00
C SER A 123 8.00 -14.17 -0.60
N PHE A 124 6.79 -14.77 -0.56
CA PHE A 124 5.58 -14.14 -0.03
C PHE A 124 5.38 -14.36 1.48
N ASP A 125 6.25 -15.09 2.16
CA ASP A 125 6.00 -15.57 3.53
C ASP A 125 5.75 -14.46 4.56
N GLU A 126 6.40 -13.29 4.39
CA GLU A 126 6.24 -12.14 5.29
C GLU A 126 5.41 -11.01 4.67
N VAL A 127 4.89 -11.21 3.46
CA VAL A 127 4.14 -10.18 2.73
C VAL A 127 2.74 -10.04 3.31
N GLU A 128 2.41 -8.84 3.80
CA GLU A 128 1.07 -8.49 4.30
C GLU A 128 0.09 -8.18 3.17
N GLY A 129 0.62 -7.64 2.07
CA GLY A 129 -0.22 -7.33 0.93
C GLY A 129 0.56 -6.88 -0.29
N VAL A 130 -0.16 -6.76 -1.40
CA VAL A 130 0.39 -6.38 -2.69
C VAL A 130 -0.39 -5.20 -3.27
N LEU A 131 0.32 -4.15 -3.66
CA LEU A 131 -0.23 -2.95 -4.29
C LEU A 131 -0.06 -3.04 -5.80
N PHE A 132 -1.15 -2.96 -6.52
CA PHE A 132 -1.14 -2.82 -7.97
C PHE A 132 -1.29 -1.34 -8.34
N LEU A 133 -0.52 -0.89 -9.34
CA LEU A 133 -0.65 0.42 -9.98
C LEU A 133 -1.06 0.20 -11.45
N PRO A 134 -2.23 -0.38 -11.68
CA PRO A 134 -2.61 -0.91 -12.96
C PRO A 134 -3.12 0.18 -13.92
N THR A 135 -2.98 -0.08 -15.22
CA THR A 135 -3.80 0.59 -16.22
C THR A 135 -5.27 0.16 -16.08
N PRO A 136 -6.24 0.91 -16.66
CA PRO A 136 -7.65 0.51 -16.61
C PRO A 136 -7.92 -0.91 -17.11
N ASP A 137 -7.21 -1.35 -18.15
CA ASP A 137 -7.37 -2.69 -18.72
C ASP A 137 -6.89 -3.78 -17.76
N ILE A 138 -5.71 -3.56 -17.14
CA ILE A 138 -5.18 -4.49 -16.13
C ILE A 138 -6.10 -4.52 -14.90
N LEU A 139 -6.59 -3.36 -14.46
CA LEU A 139 -7.55 -3.29 -13.34
C LEU A 139 -8.82 -4.10 -13.65
N SER A 140 -9.38 -3.95 -14.85
CA SER A 140 -10.54 -4.70 -15.28
C SER A 140 -10.28 -6.23 -15.25
N GLY A 141 -9.10 -6.66 -15.72
CA GLY A 141 -8.71 -8.07 -15.67
C GLY A 141 -8.56 -8.61 -14.24
N LEU A 142 -7.92 -7.85 -13.36
CA LEU A 142 -7.76 -8.23 -11.95
C LEU A 142 -9.12 -8.36 -11.23
N VAL A 143 -10.03 -7.41 -11.46
CA VAL A 143 -11.40 -7.48 -10.93
C VAL A 143 -12.13 -8.69 -11.47
N THR A 144 -11.98 -9.00 -12.76
CA THR A 144 -12.58 -10.18 -13.36
C THR A 144 -12.09 -11.48 -12.71
N TRP A 145 -10.80 -11.59 -12.39
CA TRP A 145 -10.26 -12.75 -11.68
C TRP A 145 -10.85 -12.91 -10.27
N THR A 146 -10.98 -11.81 -9.54
CA THR A 146 -11.61 -11.84 -8.20
C THR A 146 -13.05 -12.36 -8.29
N PHE A 147 -13.83 -11.88 -9.26
CA PHE A 147 -15.19 -12.36 -9.48
C PHE A 147 -15.26 -13.80 -9.96
N PHE A 148 -14.28 -14.25 -10.73
CA PHE A 148 -14.26 -15.61 -11.24
C PHE A 148 -14.19 -16.65 -10.11
N ASP A 149 -13.37 -16.40 -9.10
CA ASP A 149 -13.19 -17.31 -7.98
C ASP A 149 -14.27 -17.16 -6.89
N ASN A 150 -14.70 -15.94 -6.58
CA ASN A 150 -15.44 -15.64 -5.34
C ASN A 150 -16.88 -15.15 -5.56
N ASN A 151 -17.31 -14.83 -6.78
CA ASN A 151 -18.60 -14.16 -7.07
C ASN A 151 -18.83 -12.84 -6.29
N ALA A 152 -17.79 -12.27 -5.68
CA ALA A 152 -17.86 -11.06 -4.91
C ALA A 152 -16.52 -10.30 -4.98
N LEU A 153 -16.57 -8.99 -4.82
CA LEU A 153 -15.43 -8.17 -4.48
C LEU A 153 -15.36 -8.11 -2.95
N ASP A 154 -14.41 -8.82 -2.38
CA ASP A 154 -14.08 -8.71 -0.97
C ASP A 154 -13.09 -7.57 -0.72
#